data_5c36f42828768512ad1942a212133bdc
#
_entry.id   5c36f42828768512ad1942a212133bdc
#
_cell.length_a   1.000
_cell.length_b   1.000
_cell.length_c   1.000
_cell.angle_alpha   90.00
_cell.angle_beta   90.00
_cell.angle_gamma   90.00
#
_symmetry.space_group_name_H-M   'P 1'
#
loop_
_entity.id
_entity.type
_entity.pdbx_description
1 polymer ?
#
loop_
_entity_poly.entity_id
_entity_poly.type
_entity_poly.pdbx_seq_one_letter_code
_entity_poly.pdbx_strand_id
1 'polypeptide(L)'
;MRKTSVVCLSLLTLILFVPTSSVAQSSSQTTTHLTHIGTTSIGPGGKAAKTLGKFRATLEVDSNFNKNGNGTAPARVPADHVPMPGGNAVTSSNPGFSGFSGITNLDQASAGTGAYAGTQFDLEPPDQALAVGNGEVVEAVNNAIAVYDLSGNLLSGPTPMNQFFGLAPEVSTATPPVFGPFVSDPKAYFDSDTQRWFVTEVILDVDPSTGNLTGTSGVIIAVSTSPVATGTYNVFRLDTTDVTGTPDHAGCPCLGDQPLIGADAHGFYIATNEFPVFQAGFNGAQVYAMSKTALAAGTMPTVVHFSGLNFLPGLPFFSVQPATVPPGGTQESAKGGTEYFLSSLDFTSTLTNQIAVWALTNTSSLTAATPNVQLAVDVIDSEIYGQPPLAQQMAGPTPLLDLLNSGSFGKLRLEHLGLIASNDDRMNQVVFANGNLWGGVNTVVKTLNGPTRSGIAYFIVTPSLSSGSLSASIANQGYVSVNQNSVVFPSIGVNTSGNGVMTFTLVGGDYFPSAAYTPIDAVNGAGAVHIAGPGASPQDGFTEYPAFGAPARPRWGDYSAAVADVDGSIWLATEYIPNAARDIFANWGSFVMHVTP
;
A
#
# COMPACT_ATOMS: atom_id res chain seq x y z
N MET A 1 -42.66 64.26 32.83
CA MET A 1 -42.73 62.82 32.58
C MET A 1 -42.25 62.58 31.17
N ARG A 2 -41.01 62.21 30.96
CA ARG A 2 -40.45 61.85 29.64
C ARG A 2 -40.39 60.33 29.57
N LYS A 3 -41.05 59.77 28.55
CA LYS A 3 -40.99 58.36 28.26
C LYS A 3 -39.78 58.10 27.35
N THR A 4 -38.84 57.28 27.81
CA THR A 4 -37.70 56.81 27.05
C THR A 4 -38.08 55.49 26.41
N SER A 5 -38.15 55.45 25.09
CA SER A 5 -38.35 54.19 24.33
C SER A 5 -37.01 53.54 24.10
N VAL A 6 -36.82 52.31 24.55
CA VAL A 6 -35.68 51.46 24.23
C VAL A 6 -35.99 50.71 22.92
N VAL A 7 -35.19 50.95 21.90
CA VAL A 7 -35.25 50.18 20.62
C VAL A 7 -34.25 49.03 20.78
N CYS A 8 -34.75 47.80 20.80
CA CYS A 8 -33.95 46.58 20.72
C CYS A 8 -33.60 46.32 19.26
N LEU A 9 -32.33 46.46 18.92
CA LEU A 9 -31.78 46.13 17.61
C LEU A 9 -31.36 44.63 17.63
N SER A 10 -32.16 43.77 17.05
CA SER A 10 -31.79 42.36 16.84
C SER A 10 -30.84 42.26 15.67
N LEU A 11 -29.59 41.90 15.96
CA LEU A 11 -28.60 41.54 14.95
C LEU A 11 -28.95 40.17 14.36
N LEU A 12 -29.44 40.12 13.14
CA LEU A 12 -29.63 38.89 12.39
C LEU A 12 -28.29 38.51 11.78
N THR A 13 -27.62 37.51 12.36
CA THR A 13 -26.39 36.95 11.78
C THR A 13 -26.78 36.09 10.58
N LEU A 14 -26.55 36.59 9.40
CA LEU A 14 -26.71 35.85 8.13
C LEU A 14 -25.52 34.89 8.00
N ILE A 15 -25.75 33.60 8.31
CA ILE A 15 -24.79 32.55 7.98
C ILE A 15 -24.85 32.36 6.47
N LEU A 16 -23.88 32.89 5.76
CA LEU A 16 -23.65 32.56 4.36
C LEU A 16 -23.17 31.12 4.29
N PHE A 17 -24.04 30.19 3.91
CA PHE A 17 -23.64 28.91 3.37
C PHE A 17 -22.92 29.20 2.05
N VAL A 18 -21.60 29.14 2.06
CA VAL A 18 -20.82 29.06 0.83
C VAL A 18 -20.99 27.61 0.34
N PRO A 19 -21.63 27.37 -0.81
CA PRO A 19 -21.64 26.02 -1.35
C PRO A 19 -20.19 25.66 -1.64
N THR A 20 -19.73 24.51 -1.15
CA THR A 20 -18.46 23.91 -1.56
C THR A 20 -18.56 23.63 -3.04
N SER A 21 -17.96 24.52 -3.84
CA SER A 21 -17.84 24.33 -5.28
C SER A 21 -16.97 23.10 -5.51
N SER A 22 -17.50 22.10 -6.21
CA SER A 22 -16.69 21.06 -6.82
C SER A 22 -15.58 21.74 -7.62
N VAL A 23 -14.35 21.59 -7.18
CA VAL A 23 -13.20 22.14 -7.92
C VAL A 23 -13.14 21.36 -9.23
N ALA A 24 -13.34 22.05 -10.35
CA ALA A 24 -13.14 21.46 -11.66
C ALA A 24 -11.64 21.13 -11.80
N GLN A 25 -11.33 19.85 -11.72
CA GLN A 25 -9.97 19.34 -11.82
C GLN A 25 -9.51 19.47 -13.28
N SER A 26 -8.35 20.09 -13.50
CA SER A 26 -7.65 20.00 -14.78
C SER A 26 -6.86 18.68 -14.80
N SER A 27 -7.49 17.60 -15.22
CA SER A 27 -6.78 16.36 -15.51
C SER A 27 -6.48 16.25 -17.01
N SER A 28 -5.31 15.77 -17.36
CA SER A 28 -5.02 15.31 -18.71
C SER A 28 -5.47 13.85 -18.83
N GLN A 29 -6.22 13.54 -19.87
CA GLN A 29 -6.61 12.17 -20.20
C GLN A 29 -5.95 11.78 -21.53
N THR A 30 -5.17 10.72 -21.49
CA THR A 30 -4.50 10.14 -22.66
C THR A 30 -4.80 8.64 -22.76
N THR A 31 -4.29 7.98 -23.79
CA THR A 31 -4.34 6.53 -23.91
C THR A 31 -2.95 5.98 -24.12
N THR A 32 -2.67 4.85 -23.50
CA THR A 32 -1.45 4.08 -23.68
C THR A 32 -1.79 2.62 -23.93
N HIS A 33 -0.80 1.77 -24.11
CA HIS A 33 -0.98 0.36 -24.40
C HIS A 33 -0.11 -0.51 -23.53
N LEU A 34 -0.62 -1.68 -23.20
CA LEU A 34 0.18 -2.74 -22.57
C LEU A 34 1.05 -3.42 -23.64
N THR A 35 2.19 -3.93 -23.19
CA THR A 35 3.01 -4.88 -23.95
C THR A 35 2.87 -6.27 -23.34
N HIS A 36 2.46 -7.26 -24.11
CA HIS A 36 2.51 -8.66 -23.66
C HIS A 36 3.95 -9.16 -23.76
N ILE A 37 4.54 -9.55 -22.61
CA ILE A 37 5.97 -9.93 -22.55
C ILE A 37 6.20 -11.43 -22.42
N GLY A 38 5.16 -12.22 -22.18
CA GLY A 38 5.28 -13.69 -22.15
C GLY A 38 4.23 -14.38 -21.29
N THR A 39 4.51 -15.63 -20.99
CA THR A 39 3.72 -16.48 -20.08
C THR A 39 4.64 -17.06 -19.01
N THR A 40 4.11 -17.27 -17.81
CA THR A 40 4.86 -17.76 -16.67
C THR A 40 4.01 -18.65 -15.76
N SER A 41 4.60 -19.19 -14.70
CA SER A 41 3.88 -19.90 -13.64
C SER A 41 4.64 -19.75 -12.32
N ILE A 42 3.94 -19.85 -11.19
CA ILE A 42 4.58 -19.98 -9.90
C ILE A 42 5.17 -21.40 -9.85
N GLY A 43 6.49 -21.46 -10.04
CA GLY A 43 7.21 -22.73 -10.08
C GLY A 43 7.28 -23.41 -8.73
N PRO A 44 7.66 -24.69 -8.66
CA PRO A 44 7.97 -25.32 -7.41
C PRO A 44 9.09 -24.54 -6.72
N GLY A 45 8.84 -24.15 -5.48
CA GLY A 45 9.83 -23.43 -4.68
C GLY A 45 11.08 -24.28 -4.46
N GLY A 46 12.21 -23.61 -4.30
CA GLY A 46 13.48 -24.23 -3.95
C GLY A 46 14.24 -23.32 -2.99
N LYS A 47 14.82 -23.93 -1.95
CA LYS A 47 15.75 -23.20 -1.08
C LYS A 47 17.15 -23.42 -1.59
N ALA A 48 17.76 -22.39 -2.20
CA ALA A 48 19.15 -22.40 -2.57
C ALA A 48 20.03 -22.19 -1.32
N ALA A 49 21.23 -22.79 -1.31
CA ALA A 49 22.25 -22.42 -0.33
C ALA A 49 22.63 -20.96 -0.55
N LYS A 50 22.42 -20.12 0.45
CA LYS A 50 22.68 -18.69 0.36
C LYS A 50 24.16 -18.40 0.17
N THR A 51 24.48 -17.55 -0.80
CA THR A 51 25.80 -16.94 -0.93
C THR A 51 25.75 -15.59 -0.21
N LEU A 52 26.45 -15.48 0.91
CA LEU A 52 26.58 -14.24 1.69
C LEU A 52 27.01 -13.07 0.81
N GLY A 53 26.36 -11.93 0.94
CA GLY A 53 26.92 -10.65 0.52
C GLY A 53 26.17 -9.82 -0.51
N LYS A 54 24.91 -10.16 -0.82
CA LYS A 54 24.10 -9.34 -1.71
C LYS A 54 22.88 -8.81 -0.95
N PHE A 55 22.85 -7.54 -0.67
CA PHE A 55 21.72 -6.84 -0.06
C PHE A 55 21.39 -5.60 -0.89
N ARG A 56 20.14 -5.21 -0.90
CA ARG A 56 19.66 -3.99 -1.51
C ARG A 56 18.53 -3.45 -0.65
N ALA A 57 18.63 -2.19 -0.21
CA ALA A 57 17.45 -1.49 0.25
C ALA A 57 16.51 -1.32 -0.94
N THR A 58 15.19 -1.48 -0.75
CA THR A 58 14.22 -1.05 -1.74
C THR A 58 14.49 0.40 -2.08
N LEU A 59 14.28 0.77 -3.33
CA LEU A 59 14.38 2.18 -3.73
C LEU A 59 13.31 2.94 -2.94
N GLU A 60 13.72 3.52 -1.84
CA GLU A 60 12.89 4.52 -1.19
C GLU A 60 13.04 5.80 -1.98
N VAL A 61 12.01 6.12 -2.72
CA VAL A 61 11.81 7.52 -3.06
C VAL A 61 11.39 8.16 -1.74
N ASP A 62 12.30 8.93 -1.15
CA ASP A 62 12.16 9.48 0.19
C ASP A 62 10.77 10.12 0.34
N SER A 63 9.95 9.62 1.27
CA SER A 63 8.62 10.18 1.61
C SER A 63 8.68 11.64 2.09
N ASN A 64 9.89 12.16 2.38
CA ASN A 64 10.17 13.58 2.55
C ASN A 64 10.26 14.33 1.20
N PHE A 65 10.04 13.66 0.06
CA PHE A 65 9.79 14.38 -1.17
C PHE A 65 8.68 15.38 -0.90
N ASN A 66 8.98 16.61 -1.24
CA ASN A 66 8.11 17.73 -1.04
C ASN A 66 6.77 17.47 -1.78
N LYS A 67 5.84 16.75 -1.11
CA LYS A 67 4.47 16.49 -1.58
C LYS A 67 3.78 17.79 -2.03
N ASN A 68 4.38 18.92 -1.65
CA ASN A 68 3.87 20.25 -1.94
C ASN A 68 4.15 20.71 -3.38
N GLY A 69 4.91 19.96 -4.20
CA GLY A 69 5.33 20.45 -5.49
C GLY A 69 5.90 21.88 -5.38
N ASN A 70 5.49 22.80 -6.25
CA ASN A 70 5.84 24.22 -6.20
C ASN A 70 4.77 25.10 -5.51
N GLY A 71 3.71 24.49 -4.95
CA GLY A 71 2.60 25.19 -4.31
C GLY A 71 2.73 25.21 -2.78
N THR A 72 2.15 26.21 -2.14
CA THR A 72 1.98 26.28 -0.69
C THR A 72 0.51 26.12 -0.35
N ALA A 73 0.13 25.00 0.28
CA ALA A 73 -1.20 24.89 0.88
C ALA A 73 -1.20 25.58 2.24
N PRO A 74 -2.23 26.35 2.60
CA PRO A 74 -2.37 26.85 3.95
C PRO A 74 -2.59 25.68 4.92
N ALA A 75 -1.92 25.70 6.06
CA ALA A 75 -2.19 24.76 7.14
C ALA A 75 -3.67 24.89 7.57
N ARG A 76 -4.45 23.80 7.46
CA ARG A 76 -5.87 23.80 7.82
C ARG A 76 -6.09 23.61 9.32
N VAL A 77 -5.19 22.87 9.97
CA VAL A 77 -5.27 22.53 11.39
C VAL A 77 -4.00 23.00 12.07
N PRO A 78 -4.09 23.72 13.21
CA PRO A 78 -2.92 24.09 13.98
C PRO A 78 -2.15 22.86 14.48
N ALA A 79 -0.81 22.92 14.50
CA ALA A 79 0.07 21.81 14.85
C ALA A 79 -0.09 21.29 16.30
N ASP A 80 -0.72 22.05 17.18
CA ASP A 80 -1.02 21.66 18.57
C ASP A 80 -2.32 20.86 18.71
N HIS A 81 -3.10 20.71 17.63
CA HIS A 81 -4.36 19.95 17.60
C HIS A 81 -4.15 18.47 17.29
N VAL A 82 -3.01 17.88 17.67
CA VAL A 82 -2.77 16.44 17.53
C VAL A 82 -3.91 15.64 18.19
N PRO A 83 -4.54 14.67 17.48
CA PRO A 83 -5.62 13.85 18.02
C PRO A 83 -5.20 13.13 19.30
N MET A 84 -6.12 13.04 20.26
CA MET A 84 -5.89 12.40 21.57
C MET A 84 -6.97 11.34 21.84
N PRO A 85 -6.98 10.22 21.08
CA PRO A 85 -7.93 9.14 21.29
C PRO A 85 -7.71 8.45 22.65
N GLY A 86 -8.76 7.81 23.16
CA GLY A 86 -8.73 7.12 24.46
C GLY A 86 -7.83 5.88 24.52
N GLY A 87 -7.34 5.40 23.38
CA GLY A 87 -6.56 4.16 23.24
C GLY A 87 -7.45 2.91 23.21
N ASN A 88 -7.19 2.03 22.25
CA ASN A 88 -7.87 0.73 22.15
C ASN A 88 -7.28 -0.25 23.19
N ALA A 89 -8.11 -1.06 23.80
CA ALA A 89 -7.68 -2.13 24.68
C ALA A 89 -6.95 -3.21 23.86
N VAL A 90 -5.85 -3.74 24.39
CA VAL A 90 -5.12 -4.87 23.77
C VAL A 90 -5.51 -6.17 24.45
N THR A 91 -5.74 -7.22 23.69
CA THR A 91 -6.08 -8.54 24.16
C THR A 91 -5.28 -9.62 23.43
N SER A 92 -5.00 -10.71 24.13
CA SER A 92 -4.44 -11.94 23.55
C SER A 92 -5.52 -12.97 23.19
N SER A 93 -6.80 -12.65 23.43
CA SER A 93 -7.93 -13.52 23.07
C SER A 93 -8.28 -13.26 21.61
N ASN A 94 -8.24 -14.29 20.78
CA ASN A 94 -8.45 -14.22 19.34
C ASN A 94 -9.61 -15.15 18.92
N PRO A 95 -10.88 -14.79 19.18
CA PRO A 95 -12.02 -15.61 18.76
C PRO A 95 -12.13 -15.64 17.23
N GLY A 96 -12.46 -16.81 16.66
CA GLY A 96 -12.62 -16.96 15.21
C GLY A 96 -11.32 -16.81 14.39
N PHE A 97 -10.17 -16.86 15.05
CA PHE A 97 -8.87 -16.64 14.47
C PHE A 97 -8.12 -17.95 14.18
N SER A 98 -7.45 -17.98 13.05
CA SER A 98 -6.30 -18.86 12.76
C SER A 98 -5.23 -18.07 12.01
N GLY A 99 -3.99 -18.55 11.98
CA GLY A 99 -2.93 -17.85 11.27
C GLY A 99 -1.64 -18.67 11.22
N PHE A 100 -0.73 -18.26 10.36
CA PHE A 100 0.57 -18.91 10.17
C PHE A 100 1.64 -17.89 9.77
N SER A 101 2.90 -18.26 10.00
CA SER A 101 4.03 -17.50 9.50
C SER A 101 4.12 -17.65 7.99
N GLY A 102 4.06 -16.55 7.27
CA GLY A 102 4.24 -16.49 5.83
C GLY A 102 5.72 -16.46 5.42
N ILE A 103 6.04 -15.71 4.37
CA ILE A 103 7.41 -15.58 3.85
C ILE A 103 8.25 -14.80 4.86
N THR A 104 9.45 -15.34 5.19
CA THR A 104 10.47 -14.65 5.98
C THR A 104 11.55 -14.06 5.07
N ASN A 105 12.38 -13.16 5.61
CA ASN A 105 13.54 -12.66 4.87
C ASN A 105 14.46 -13.82 4.40
N LEU A 106 14.69 -14.81 5.26
CA LEU A 106 15.50 -15.98 4.89
C LEU A 106 14.87 -16.78 3.75
N ASP A 107 13.54 -16.94 3.75
CA ASP A 107 12.83 -17.63 2.66
C ASP A 107 12.98 -16.85 1.35
N GLN A 108 12.77 -15.53 1.38
CA GLN A 108 12.92 -14.63 0.23
C GLN A 108 14.36 -14.68 -0.31
N ALA A 109 15.36 -14.48 0.53
CA ALA A 109 16.76 -14.44 0.13
C ALA A 109 17.29 -15.79 -0.37
N SER A 110 16.70 -16.92 0.06
CA SER A 110 17.06 -18.27 -0.37
C SER A 110 16.16 -18.85 -1.46
N ALA A 111 15.15 -18.10 -1.92
CA ALA A 111 14.26 -18.54 -2.98
C ALA A 111 15.00 -18.77 -4.30
N GLY A 112 14.41 -19.58 -5.17
CA GLY A 112 14.88 -19.77 -6.54
C GLY A 112 15.34 -21.18 -6.88
N THR A 113 15.18 -21.52 -8.16
CA THR A 113 15.59 -22.80 -8.74
C THR A 113 16.36 -22.58 -10.04
N GLY A 114 17.22 -23.53 -10.42
CA GLY A 114 17.97 -23.47 -11.68
C GLY A 114 18.82 -22.20 -11.79
N ALA A 115 18.60 -21.40 -12.83
CA ALA A 115 19.34 -20.16 -13.06
C ALA A 115 19.06 -19.06 -12.02
N TYR A 116 17.98 -19.19 -11.24
CA TYR A 116 17.59 -18.21 -10.22
C TYR A 116 18.07 -18.59 -8.81
N ALA A 117 18.70 -19.74 -8.64
CA ALA A 117 19.20 -20.16 -7.33
C ALA A 117 20.35 -19.25 -6.84
N GLY A 118 20.19 -18.63 -5.66
CA GLY A 118 21.18 -17.73 -5.06
C GLY A 118 21.36 -16.40 -5.78
N THR A 119 20.35 -15.95 -6.54
CA THR A 119 20.40 -14.73 -7.36
C THR A 119 19.56 -13.58 -6.79
N GLN A 120 19.05 -13.73 -5.57
CA GLN A 120 18.23 -12.72 -4.91
C GLN A 120 19.08 -11.79 -4.06
N PHE A 121 18.73 -10.51 -4.04
CA PHE A 121 19.19 -9.60 -3.00
C PHE A 121 18.39 -9.84 -1.71
N ASP A 122 18.99 -9.56 -0.56
CA ASP A 122 18.25 -9.33 0.67
C ASP A 122 17.55 -8.00 0.56
N LEU A 123 16.23 -7.96 0.76
CA LEU A 123 15.43 -6.74 0.73
C LEU A 123 14.82 -6.43 2.10
N GLU A 124 14.71 -5.17 2.39
CA GLU A 124 13.92 -4.56 3.47
C GLU A 124 13.27 -3.30 2.93
N PRO A 125 12.00 -3.10 3.22
CA PRO A 125 11.02 -3.96 3.93
C PRO A 125 10.43 -5.05 3.01
N PRO A 126 9.53 -5.95 3.53
CA PRO A 126 8.87 -6.98 2.70
C PRO A 126 7.79 -6.45 1.76
N ASP A 127 7.00 -5.46 2.17
CA ASP A 127 5.83 -4.91 1.44
C ASP A 127 4.86 -6.00 0.97
N GLN A 128 4.20 -6.65 1.92
CA GLN A 128 3.42 -7.85 1.68
C GLN A 128 2.10 -7.59 0.93
N ALA A 129 1.84 -8.41 -0.10
CA ALA A 129 0.57 -8.53 -0.80
C ALA A 129 -0.12 -9.85 -0.45
N LEU A 130 -1.45 -9.86 -0.49
CA LEU A 130 -2.27 -11.02 -0.21
C LEU A 130 -3.48 -11.09 -1.14
N ALA A 131 -3.76 -12.26 -1.67
CA ALA A 131 -5.03 -12.56 -2.33
C ALA A 131 -5.52 -13.95 -1.93
N VAL A 132 -6.84 -14.11 -1.84
CA VAL A 132 -7.46 -15.38 -1.46
C VAL A 132 -8.61 -15.69 -2.40
N GLY A 133 -8.72 -16.95 -2.81
CA GLY A 133 -9.80 -17.44 -3.65
C GLY A 133 -9.64 -18.91 -4.01
N ASN A 134 -10.72 -19.56 -4.32
CA ASN A 134 -10.74 -20.96 -4.76
C ASN A 134 -10.01 -21.95 -3.83
N GLY A 135 -9.91 -21.65 -2.55
CA GLY A 135 -9.22 -22.50 -1.58
C GLY A 135 -7.70 -22.32 -1.53
N GLU A 136 -7.18 -21.30 -2.20
CA GLU A 136 -5.75 -20.96 -2.23
C GLU A 136 -5.52 -19.56 -1.67
N VAL A 137 -4.34 -19.36 -1.07
CA VAL A 137 -3.84 -18.09 -0.55
C VAL A 137 -2.55 -17.75 -1.28
N VAL A 138 -2.52 -16.64 -1.99
CA VAL A 138 -1.32 -16.10 -2.62
C VAL A 138 -0.75 -15.00 -1.73
N GLU A 139 0.47 -15.16 -1.33
CA GLU A 139 1.26 -14.16 -0.63
C GLU A 139 2.44 -13.76 -1.50
N ALA A 140 2.69 -12.47 -1.63
CA ALA A 140 3.89 -11.95 -2.25
C ALA A 140 4.57 -10.94 -1.33
N VAL A 141 5.89 -10.88 -1.39
CA VAL A 141 6.74 -9.86 -0.81
C VAL A 141 7.62 -9.31 -1.93
N ASN A 142 8.30 -8.20 -1.71
CA ASN A 142 9.09 -7.48 -2.72
C ASN A 142 9.91 -8.36 -3.68
N ASN A 143 10.34 -9.54 -3.25
CA ASN A 143 11.23 -10.37 -4.07
C ASN A 143 10.86 -11.86 -4.08
N ALA A 144 9.70 -12.24 -3.54
CA ALA A 144 9.25 -13.62 -3.55
C ALA A 144 7.72 -13.75 -3.51
N ILE A 145 7.21 -14.84 -4.11
CA ILE A 145 5.79 -15.21 -4.10
C ILE A 145 5.61 -16.65 -3.65
N ALA A 146 4.58 -16.91 -2.87
CA ALA A 146 4.20 -18.25 -2.41
C ALA A 146 2.69 -18.47 -2.48
N VAL A 147 2.29 -19.73 -2.60
CA VAL A 147 0.88 -20.16 -2.56
C VAL A 147 0.71 -21.17 -1.44
N TYR A 148 -0.30 -20.97 -0.64
CA TYR A 148 -0.69 -21.86 0.46
C TYR A 148 -2.12 -22.35 0.29
N ASP A 149 -2.47 -23.44 0.97
CA ASP A 149 -3.87 -23.79 1.19
C ASP A 149 -4.46 -22.94 2.35
N LEU A 150 -5.78 -23.02 2.57
CA LEU A 150 -6.46 -22.29 3.65
C LEU A 150 -6.01 -22.71 5.06
N SER A 151 -5.24 -23.78 5.21
CA SER A 151 -4.64 -24.23 6.46
C SER A 151 -3.20 -23.74 6.68
N GLY A 152 -2.65 -22.99 5.69
CA GLY A 152 -1.28 -22.50 5.72
C GLY A 152 -0.22 -23.51 5.26
N ASN A 153 -0.62 -24.63 4.65
CA ASN A 153 0.35 -25.54 4.05
C ASN A 153 0.84 -24.98 2.73
N LEU A 154 2.14 -24.92 2.52
CA LEU A 154 2.76 -24.43 1.29
C LEU A 154 2.43 -25.35 0.10
N LEU A 155 1.78 -24.82 -0.92
CA LEU A 155 1.46 -25.52 -2.16
C LEU A 155 2.53 -25.26 -3.24
N SER A 156 3.08 -24.05 -3.32
CA SER A 156 4.12 -23.67 -4.28
C SER A 156 4.91 -22.46 -3.78
N GLY A 157 6.18 -22.35 -4.17
CA GLY A 157 7.08 -21.27 -3.77
C GLY A 157 7.90 -21.62 -2.50
N PRO A 158 8.54 -20.62 -1.84
CA PRO A 158 8.78 -19.28 -2.33
C PRO A 158 9.53 -19.26 -3.66
N THR A 159 9.01 -18.51 -4.60
CA THR A 159 9.59 -18.33 -5.94
C THR A 159 10.03 -16.88 -6.10
N PRO A 160 11.26 -16.57 -6.56
CA PRO A 160 11.69 -15.20 -6.82
C PRO A 160 10.74 -14.48 -7.78
N MET A 161 10.46 -13.20 -7.54
CA MET A 161 9.58 -12.44 -8.42
C MET A 161 10.15 -12.34 -9.84
N ASN A 162 11.47 -12.17 -10.02
CA ASN A 162 12.07 -12.23 -11.36
C ASN A 162 11.85 -13.58 -12.07
N GLN A 163 11.90 -14.70 -11.32
CA GLN A 163 11.58 -16.02 -11.85
C GLN A 163 10.10 -16.14 -12.20
N PHE A 164 9.23 -15.66 -11.31
CA PHE A 164 7.78 -15.68 -11.52
C PHE A 164 7.38 -14.86 -12.75
N PHE A 165 7.92 -13.67 -12.94
CA PHE A 165 7.59 -12.84 -14.11
C PHE A 165 8.34 -13.25 -15.40
N GLY A 166 9.22 -14.23 -15.35
CA GLY A 166 10.02 -14.66 -16.50
C GLY A 166 11.11 -13.64 -16.90
N LEU A 167 11.53 -12.80 -15.98
CA LEU A 167 12.59 -11.82 -16.15
C LEU A 167 13.98 -12.46 -15.95
N ALA A 168 15.04 -11.78 -16.35
CA ALA A 168 16.40 -12.21 -16.00
C ALA A 168 16.59 -12.24 -14.46
N PRO A 169 17.42 -13.16 -13.91
CA PRO A 169 17.77 -13.16 -12.50
C PRO A 169 18.25 -11.78 -12.03
N GLU A 170 17.83 -11.37 -10.86
CA GLU A 170 18.13 -10.04 -10.30
C GLU A 170 19.64 -9.76 -10.30
N VAL A 171 20.42 -10.76 -9.91
CA VAL A 171 21.87 -10.74 -10.06
C VAL A 171 22.39 -12.14 -10.31
N SER A 172 23.07 -12.38 -11.45
CA SER A 172 23.58 -13.70 -11.78
C SER A 172 24.75 -14.13 -10.88
N THR A 173 24.96 -15.42 -10.79
CA THR A 173 26.15 -16.00 -10.11
C THR A 173 27.41 -16.01 -10.97
N ALA A 174 27.35 -15.47 -12.21
CA ALA A 174 28.48 -15.37 -13.12
C ALA A 174 29.57 -14.41 -12.59
N THR A 175 30.75 -14.51 -13.19
CA THR A 175 31.88 -13.60 -12.89
C THR A 175 32.42 -13.01 -14.20
N PRO A 176 32.22 -11.69 -14.46
CA PRO A 176 31.49 -10.72 -13.64
C PRO A 176 29.99 -11.01 -13.56
N PRO A 177 29.29 -10.52 -12.54
CA PRO A 177 27.84 -10.70 -12.42
C PRO A 177 27.11 -9.95 -13.54
N VAL A 178 25.97 -10.48 -13.95
CA VAL A 178 25.02 -9.81 -14.85
C VAL A 178 23.77 -9.50 -14.06
N PHE A 179 23.25 -8.27 -14.19
CA PHE A 179 22.10 -7.77 -13.46
C PHE A 179 20.83 -7.81 -14.31
N GLY A 180 19.74 -8.30 -13.74
CA GLY A 180 18.39 -8.22 -14.29
C GLY A 180 17.60 -7.07 -13.71
N PRO A 181 16.35 -6.84 -14.21
CA PRO A 181 15.48 -5.80 -13.72
C PRO A 181 15.24 -5.93 -12.22
N PHE A 182 15.10 -4.78 -11.56
CA PHE A 182 14.65 -4.70 -10.18
C PHE A 182 13.14 -4.61 -10.15
N VAL A 183 12.49 -5.40 -9.28
CA VAL A 183 11.04 -5.38 -9.04
C VAL A 183 10.76 -5.13 -7.56
N SER A 184 9.63 -4.49 -7.25
CA SER A 184 9.26 -4.09 -5.90
C SER A 184 7.76 -3.76 -5.83
N ASP A 185 7.24 -3.61 -4.61
CA ASP A 185 5.89 -3.16 -4.30
C ASP A 185 4.78 -4.06 -4.88
N PRO A 186 4.75 -5.35 -4.46
CA PRO A 186 3.75 -6.28 -4.96
C PRO A 186 2.33 -5.91 -4.52
N LYS A 187 1.38 -6.18 -5.42
CA LYS A 187 -0.05 -6.28 -5.09
C LYS A 187 -0.60 -7.56 -5.69
N ALA A 188 -1.53 -8.17 -4.98
CA ALA A 188 -2.21 -9.37 -5.42
C ALA A 188 -3.73 -9.20 -5.29
N TYR A 189 -4.48 -9.76 -6.22
CA TYR A 189 -5.94 -9.71 -6.23
C TYR A 189 -6.49 -10.97 -6.91
N PHE A 190 -7.50 -11.59 -6.31
CA PHE A 190 -8.31 -12.61 -6.93
C PHE A 190 -9.64 -12.01 -7.36
N ASP A 191 -9.90 -11.99 -8.65
CA ASP A 191 -11.15 -11.52 -9.22
C ASP A 191 -12.18 -12.64 -9.28
N SER A 192 -13.18 -12.58 -8.42
CA SER A 192 -14.25 -13.58 -8.34
C SER A 192 -15.15 -13.62 -9.58
N ASP A 193 -15.24 -12.52 -10.35
CA ASP A 193 -16.08 -12.46 -11.56
C ASP A 193 -15.44 -13.21 -12.74
N THR A 194 -14.15 -12.97 -12.98
CA THR A 194 -13.41 -13.63 -14.06
C THR A 194 -12.74 -14.93 -13.61
N GLN A 195 -12.69 -15.20 -12.32
CA GLN A 195 -11.98 -16.33 -11.72
C GLN A 195 -10.50 -16.32 -12.13
N ARG A 196 -9.84 -15.15 -11.94
CA ARG A 196 -8.43 -14.93 -12.28
C ARG A 196 -7.67 -14.28 -11.13
N TRP A 197 -6.42 -14.67 -11.02
CA TRP A 197 -5.44 -14.08 -10.13
C TRP A 197 -4.67 -12.99 -10.87
N PHE A 198 -4.51 -11.85 -10.25
CA PHE A 198 -3.72 -10.71 -10.69
C PHE A 198 -2.58 -10.49 -9.70
N VAL A 199 -1.37 -10.35 -10.20
CA VAL A 199 -0.19 -9.97 -9.40
C VAL A 199 0.52 -8.84 -10.12
N THR A 200 0.80 -7.75 -9.43
CA THR A 200 1.48 -6.58 -10.02
C THR A 200 2.68 -6.18 -9.18
N GLU A 201 3.70 -5.63 -9.83
CA GLU A 201 4.84 -4.96 -9.19
C GLU A 201 5.34 -3.81 -10.06
N VAL A 202 6.04 -2.86 -9.45
CA VAL A 202 6.89 -1.93 -10.19
C VAL A 202 8.06 -2.70 -10.79
N ILE A 203 8.50 -2.31 -11.99
CA ILE A 203 9.70 -2.83 -12.64
C ILE A 203 10.61 -1.68 -13.06
N LEU A 204 11.88 -1.77 -12.72
CA LEU A 204 12.93 -0.84 -13.09
C LEU A 204 14.00 -1.55 -13.88
N ASP A 205 14.23 -1.10 -15.11
CA ASP A 205 15.30 -1.66 -15.92
C ASP A 205 16.65 -1.15 -15.46
N VAL A 206 17.65 -2.05 -15.45
CA VAL A 206 19.01 -1.76 -15.07
C VAL A 206 19.97 -2.08 -16.23
N ASP A 207 21.12 -1.44 -16.25
CA ASP A 207 22.22 -1.83 -17.13
C ASP A 207 22.76 -3.20 -16.68
N PRO A 208 22.76 -4.22 -17.56
CA PRO A 208 23.14 -5.58 -17.17
C PRO A 208 24.59 -5.73 -16.69
N SER A 209 25.47 -4.81 -17.04
CA SER A 209 26.87 -4.85 -16.67
C SER A 209 27.19 -4.15 -15.35
N THR A 210 26.40 -3.16 -14.96
CA THR A 210 26.66 -2.31 -13.80
C THR A 210 25.60 -2.40 -12.71
N GLY A 211 24.36 -2.83 -13.05
CA GLY A 211 23.20 -2.80 -12.16
C GLY A 211 22.62 -1.40 -11.91
N ASN A 212 23.11 -0.38 -12.63
CA ASN A 212 22.59 0.98 -12.51
C ASN A 212 21.26 1.11 -13.24
N LEU A 213 20.34 1.95 -12.71
CA LEU A 213 19.08 2.27 -13.36
C LEU A 213 19.30 2.88 -14.74
N THR A 214 18.51 2.44 -15.73
CA THR A 214 18.51 3.02 -17.09
C THR A 214 17.58 4.22 -17.22
N GLY A 215 16.65 4.38 -16.28
CA GLY A 215 15.54 5.33 -16.35
C GLY A 215 14.26 4.73 -16.91
N THR A 216 14.29 3.56 -17.51
CA THR A 216 13.07 2.87 -17.97
C THR A 216 12.38 2.20 -16.79
N SER A 217 11.09 2.46 -16.64
CA SER A 217 10.25 1.91 -15.58
C SER A 217 8.92 1.41 -16.11
N GLY A 218 8.17 0.70 -15.28
CA GLY A 218 6.84 0.23 -15.61
C GLY A 218 6.15 -0.44 -14.45
N VAL A 219 4.90 -0.85 -14.66
CA VAL A 219 4.20 -1.81 -13.83
C VAL A 219 4.09 -3.12 -14.59
N ILE A 220 4.60 -4.21 -14.00
CA ILE A 220 4.46 -5.57 -14.53
C ILE A 220 3.18 -6.18 -13.95
N ILE A 221 2.41 -6.87 -14.79
CA ILE A 221 1.07 -7.39 -14.45
C ILE A 221 1.02 -8.84 -14.91
N ALA A 222 0.90 -9.78 -13.99
CA ALA A 222 0.65 -11.19 -14.27
C ALA A 222 -0.83 -11.51 -14.04
N VAL A 223 -1.49 -12.11 -15.01
CA VAL A 223 -2.91 -12.50 -14.94
C VAL A 223 -3.04 -13.98 -15.24
N SER A 224 -3.60 -14.77 -14.31
CA SER A 224 -3.71 -16.20 -14.46
C SER A 224 -4.63 -16.59 -15.63
N THR A 225 -4.30 -17.70 -16.32
CA THR A 225 -5.11 -18.23 -17.42
C THR A 225 -6.22 -19.16 -16.93
N SER A 226 -6.22 -19.50 -15.65
CA SER A 226 -7.16 -20.41 -15.00
C SER A 226 -7.48 -19.98 -13.58
N PRO A 227 -8.49 -20.56 -12.90
CA PRO A 227 -8.80 -20.26 -11.51
C PRO A 227 -7.75 -20.69 -10.49
N VAL A 228 -6.74 -21.46 -10.87
CA VAL A 228 -5.72 -22.04 -9.99
C VAL A 228 -4.52 -21.10 -9.89
N ALA A 229 -4.13 -20.72 -8.69
CA ALA A 229 -3.02 -19.79 -8.45
C ALA A 229 -1.66 -20.36 -8.87
N THR A 230 -1.47 -21.67 -8.74
CA THR A 230 -0.24 -22.37 -9.20
C THR A 230 -0.23 -22.62 -10.73
N GLY A 231 -1.24 -22.13 -11.46
CA GLY A 231 -1.37 -22.27 -12.91
C GLY A 231 -0.43 -21.36 -13.72
N THR A 232 -0.77 -21.21 -15.00
CA THR A 232 -0.04 -20.32 -15.93
C THR A 232 -0.61 -18.91 -15.88
N TYR A 233 0.26 -17.92 -16.09
CA TYR A 233 -0.10 -16.50 -16.16
C TYR A 233 0.35 -15.90 -17.50
N ASN A 234 -0.46 -15.01 -18.06
CA ASN A 234 -0.03 -14.05 -19.07
C ASN A 234 0.65 -12.87 -18.35
N VAL A 235 1.76 -12.40 -18.87
CA VAL A 235 2.51 -11.29 -18.29
C VAL A 235 2.50 -10.10 -19.22
N PHE A 236 2.09 -8.94 -18.69
CA PHE A 236 2.02 -7.69 -19.39
C PHE A 236 2.90 -6.65 -18.70
N ARG A 237 3.32 -5.63 -19.44
CA ARG A 237 4.02 -4.46 -18.92
C ARG A 237 3.26 -3.19 -19.33
N LEU A 238 2.98 -2.34 -18.35
CA LEU A 238 2.53 -0.97 -18.51
C LEU A 238 3.77 -0.06 -18.39
N ASP A 239 4.05 0.73 -19.41
CA ASP A 239 5.14 1.71 -19.38
C ASP A 239 4.73 2.93 -18.53
N THR A 240 5.55 3.28 -17.54
CA THR A 240 5.40 4.45 -16.67
C THR A 240 6.58 5.40 -16.75
N THR A 241 7.43 5.24 -17.76
CA THR A 241 8.67 6.02 -17.94
C THR A 241 8.41 7.49 -18.30
N ASP A 242 7.28 7.75 -18.95
CA ASP A 242 6.85 9.08 -19.45
C ASP A 242 7.91 9.77 -20.34
N VAL A 243 8.46 8.99 -21.30
CA VAL A 243 9.45 9.48 -22.28
C VAL A 243 8.99 9.18 -23.70
N THR A 244 8.08 9.92 -24.23
CA THR A 244 7.78 9.86 -25.67
C THR A 244 7.96 11.24 -26.32
N GLY A 245 9.25 11.61 -26.53
CA GLY A 245 9.62 12.78 -27.34
C GLY A 245 9.54 14.14 -26.67
N THR A 246 8.53 14.42 -25.91
CA THR A 246 8.36 15.50 -24.92
C THR A 246 7.76 14.86 -23.69
N PRO A 247 8.50 14.72 -22.58
CA PRO A 247 7.92 14.21 -21.35
C PRO A 247 6.77 15.13 -20.93
N ASP A 248 5.61 14.56 -20.68
CA ASP A 248 4.42 15.30 -20.24
C ASP A 248 4.66 15.92 -18.84
N HIS A 249 5.59 15.33 -18.08
CA HIS A 249 5.92 15.76 -16.73
C HIS A 249 7.38 16.15 -16.55
N ALA A 250 7.60 17.05 -15.58
CA ALA A 250 8.91 17.62 -15.36
C ALA A 250 9.91 16.59 -14.83
N GLY A 251 11.07 16.52 -15.46
CA GLY A 251 12.19 15.75 -14.96
C GLY A 251 12.24 14.28 -15.33
N CYS A 252 11.29 13.79 -16.11
CA CYS A 252 11.35 12.41 -16.59
C CYS A 252 12.62 12.13 -17.45
N PRO A 253 13.15 10.90 -17.50
CA PRO A 253 12.41 9.66 -17.26
C PRO A 253 11.97 9.47 -15.81
N CYS A 254 10.77 8.92 -15.64
CA CYS A 254 10.07 8.85 -14.38
C CYS A 254 9.82 7.40 -13.93
N LEU A 255 9.54 7.25 -12.65
CA LEU A 255 9.15 6.04 -11.97
C LEU A 255 7.70 6.19 -11.52
N GLY A 256 6.82 5.27 -11.92
CA GLY A 256 5.52 5.08 -11.30
C GLY A 256 5.64 4.16 -10.08
N ASP A 257 5.91 4.76 -8.93
CA ASP A 257 6.16 4.09 -7.67
C ASP A 257 4.86 3.58 -7.01
N GLN A 258 4.98 2.52 -6.22
CA GLN A 258 3.92 1.93 -5.40
C GLN A 258 2.61 1.71 -6.18
N PRO A 259 2.54 0.72 -7.10
CA PRO A 259 1.33 0.45 -7.88
C PRO A 259 0.19 0.00 -6.97
N LEU A 260 -0.80 0.87 -6.79
CA LEU A 260 -2.03 0.65 -6.04
C LEU A 260 -3.08 0.07 -6.98
N ILE A 261 -3.76 -1.01 -6.57
CA ILE A 261 -4.72 -1.70 -7.46
C ILE A 261 -6.16 -1.65 -6.93
N GLY A 262 -7.11 -1.70 -7.86
CA GLY A 262 -8.53 -1.86 -7.59
C GLY A 262 -9.25 -2.49 -8.76
N ALA A 263 -10.50 -2.87 -8.54
CA ALA A 263 -11.30 -3.49 -9.60
C ALA A 263 -12.81 -3.33 -9.34
N ASP A 264 -13.54 -3.02 -10.41
CA ASP A 264 -15.00 -3.07 -10.43
C ASP A 264 -15.50 -4.19 -11.36
N ALA A 265 -16.77 -4.17 -11.74
CA ALA A 265 -17.37 -5.13 -12.66
C ALA A 265 -16.69 -5.17 -14.05
N HIS A 266 -16.07 -4.09 -14.50
CA HIS A 266 -15.59 -3.89 -15.87
C HIS A 266 -14.09 -3.67 -15.98
N GLY A 267 -13.52 -2.92 -15.01
CA GLY A 267 -12.16 -2.43 -15.06
C GLY A 267 -11.22 -3.10 -14.06
N PHE A 268 -9.95 -3.08 -14.41
CA PHE A 268 -8.82 -3.22 -13.51
C PHE A 268 -8.07 -1.89 -13.50
N TYR A 269 -7.76 -1.39 -12.34
CA TYR A 269 -7.23 -0.05 -12.12
C TYR A 269 -5.89 -0.12 -11.43
N ILE A 270 -4.96 0.71 -11.88
CA ILE A 270 -3.67 0.91 -11.24
C ILE A 270 -3.52 2.40 -10.99
N ALA A 271 -3.08 2.77 -9.80
CA ALA A 271 -2.60 4.12 -9.54
C ALA A 271 -1.14 4.05 -9.04
N THR A 272 -0.33 5.02 -9.45
CA THR A 272 1.08 5.14 -9.04
C THR A 272 1.37 6.54 -8.57
N ASN A 273 2.43 6.70 -7.78
CA ASN A 273 3.04 7.98 -7.46
C ASN A 273 4.23 8.22 -8.39
N GLU A 274 4.22 9.30 -9.15
CA GLU A 274 5.25 9.52 -10.16
C GLU A 274 6.38 10.40 -9.65
N PHE A 275 7.62 9.88 -9.80
CA PHE A 275 8.84 10.56 -9.42
C PHE A 275 9.88 10.53 -10.56
N PRO A 276 10.65 11.61 -10.79
CA PRO A 276 11.81 11.58 -11.66
C PRO A 276 12.87 10.57 -11.16
N VAL A 277 13.41 9.74 -12.07
CA VAL A 277 14.38 8.69 -11.69
C VAL A 277 15.74 9.28 -11.30
N PHE A 278 16.19 10.34 -11.98
CA PHE A 278 17.57 10.86 -11.83
C PHE A 278 17.67 12.22 -11.14
N GLN A 279 16.55 12.75 -10.67
CA GLN A 279 16.56 14.02 -9.96
C GLN A 279 15.42 14.06 -8.93
N ALA A 280 15.53 14.95 -7.97
CA ALA A 280 14.45 15.17 -7.00
C ALA A 280 13.22 15.78 -7.67
N GLY A 281 12.02 15.35 -7.26
CA GLY A 281 10.74 15.85 -7.75
C GLY A 281 9.60 14.92 -7.42
N PHE A 282 8.38 15.42 -7.58
CA PHE A 282 7.15 14.64 -7.47
C PHE A 282 6.13 15.20 -8.47
N ASN A 283 5.65 14.39 -9.38
CA ASN A 283 4.72 14.78 -10.43
C ASN A 283 3.26 14.45 -10.10
N GLY A 284 3.02 13.81 -8.95
CA GLY A 284 1.69 13.47 -8.48
C GLY A 284 1.27 12.05 -8.81
N ALA A 285 0.05 11.74 -8.37
CA ALA A 285 -0.57 10.46 -8.66
C ALA A 285 -0.94 10.35 -10.14
N GLN A 286 -0.75 9.14 -10.69
CA GLN A 286 -1.18 8.73 -12.02
C GLN A 286 -2.26 7.66 -11.86
N VAL A 287 -3.31 7.66 -12.69
CA VAL A 287 -4.36 6.63 -12.65
C VAL A 287 -4.51 5.99 -14.02
N TYR A 288 -4.45 4.68 -14.08
CA TYR A 288 -4.59 3.86 -15.28
C TYR A 288 -5.82 2.96 -15.17
N ALA A 289 -6.67 2.98 -16.20
CA ALA A 289 -7.89 2.19 -16.26
C ALA A 289 -7.91 1.31 -17.52
N MET A 290 -8.21 0.02 -17.36
CA MET A 290 -8.18 -0.95 -18.46
C MET A 290 -9.23 -2.04 -18.27
N SER A 291 -9.63 -2.70 -19.36
CA SER A 291 -10.63 -3.77 -19.32
C SER A 291 -10.13 -4.99 -18.54
N LYS A 292 -10.78 -5.32 -17.42
CA LYS A 292 -10.52 -6.51 -16.62
C LYS A 292 -10.73 -7.81 -17.41
N THR A 293 -11.81 -7.85 -18.20
CA THR A 293 -12.16 -9.04 -18.99
C THR A 293 -11.19 -9.28 -20.16
N ALA A 294 -10.65 -8.22 -20.76
CA ALA A 294 -9.61 -8.35 -21.79
C ALA A 294 -8.31 -8.92 -21.21
N LEU A 295 -7.88 -8.45 -20.04
CA LEU A 295 -6.73 -8.98 -19.32
C LEU A 295 -6.94 -10.47 -18.97
N ALA A 296 -8.10 -10.82 -18.42
CA ALA A 296 -8.47 -12.19 -18.08
C ALA A 296 -8.48 -13.14 -19.31
N ALA A 297 -8.80 -12.59 -20.50
CA ALA A 297 -8.74 -13.31 -21.77
C ALA A 297 -7.33 -13.36 -22.39
N GLY A 298 -6.32 -12.76 -21.77
CA GLY A 298 -4.95 -12.70 -22.30
C GLY A 298 -4.79 -11.72 -23.47
N THR A 299 -5.72 -10.80 -23.66
CA THR A 299 -5.65 -9.77 -24.72
C THR A 299 -5.19 -8.42 -24.14
N MET A 300 -4.64 -7.57 -25.00
CA MET A 300 -4.15 -6.24 -24.59
C MET A 300 -5.27 -5.20 -24.74
N PRO A 301 -5.86 -4.69 -23.64
CA PRO A 301 -6.82 -3.60 -23.71
C PRO A 301 -6.17 -2.26 -24.04
N THR A 302 -6.96 -1.30 -24.50
CA THR A 302 -6.60 0.12 -24.42
C THR A 302 -6.54 0.51 -22.96
N VAL A 303 -5.49 1.21 -22.55
CA VAL A 303 -5.32 1.77 -21.22
C VAL A 303 -5.64 3.27 -21.28
N VAL A 304 -6.59 3.70 -20.47
CA VAL A 304 -6.86 5.13 -20.26
C VAL A 304 -5.99 5.60 -19.11
N HIS A 305 -5.23 6.66 -19.34
CA HIS A 305 -4.31 7.25 -18.38
C HIS A 305 -4.78 8.65 -17.98
N PHE A 306 -4.87 8.91 -16.69
CA PHE A 306 -5.15 10.21 -16.10
C PHE A 306 -3.91 10.72 -15.37
N SER A 307 -3.46 11.92 -15.75
CA SER A 307 -2.31 12.61 -15.16
C SER A 307 -2.66 14.03 -14.77
N GLY A 308 -1.73 14.75 -14.14
CA GLY A 308 -1.94 16.14 -13.73
C GLY A 308 -3.05 16.31 -12.69
N LEU A 309 -3.24 15.31 -11.85
CA LEU A 309 -4.24 15.30 -10.78
C LEU A 309 -3.82 16.27 -9.67
N ASN A 310 -4.39 17.48 -9.67
CA ASN A 310 -4.03 18.52 -8.71
C ASN A 310 -5.24 18.95 -7.87
N PHE A 311 -5.05 19.06 -6.55
CA PHE A 311 -6.02 19.68 -5.64
C PHE A 311 -6.14 21.18 -5.92
N LEU A 312 -5.00 21.85 -6.02
CA LEU A 312 -4.82 23.23 -6.44
C LEU A 312 -3.62 23.30 -7.39
N PRO A 313 -3.47 24.36 -8.21
CA PRO A 313 -2.29 24.50 -9.05
C PRO A 313 -0.98 24.33 -8.26
N GLY A 314 -0.16 23.37 -8.66
CA GLY A 314 1.11 23.04 -8.01
C GLY A 314 1.00 22.20 -6.73
N LEU A 315 -0.18 21.68 -6.37
CA LEU A 315 -0.42 20.75 -5.26
C LEU A 315 -0.97 19.43 -5.81
N PRO A 316 -0.11 18.54 -6.30
CA PRO A 316 -0.54 17.26 -6.86
C PRO A 316 -1.08 16.33 -5.78
N PHE A 317 -2.14 15.60 -6.10
CA PHE A 317 -2.60 14.49 -5.27
C PHE A 317 -1.55 13.38 -5.24
N PHE A 318 -1.56 12.58 -4.18
CA PHE A 318 -0.72 11.40 -4.03
C PHE A 318 -1.53 10.21 -3.52
N SER A 319 -1.06 8.99 -3.82
CA SER A 319 -1.67 7.72 -3.39
C SER A 319 -3.19 7.71 -3.55
N VAL A 320 -3.65 7.93 -4.80
CA VAL A 320 -5.08 7.81 -5.16
C VAL A 320 -5.42 6.34 -5.22
N GLN A 321 -5.83 5.76 -4.08
CA GLN A 321 -6.03 4.32 -3.90
C GLN A 321 -7.35 3.87 -4.51
N PRO A 322 -7.35 3.04 -5.58
CA PRO A 322 -8.57 2.43 -6.11
C PRO A 322 -9.15 1.42 -5.13
N ALA A 323 -10.46 1.20 -5.17
CA ALA A 323 -11.14 0.26 -4.31
C ALA A 323 -11.15 -1.17 -4.89
N THR A 324 -11.16 -2.17 -4.03
CA THR A 324 -11.57 -3.54 -4.37
C THR A 324 -12.96 -3.80 -3.83
N VAL A 325 -13.69 -4.74 -4.45
CA VAL A 325 -15.00 -5.19 -3.98
C VAL A 325 -14.86 -6.63 -3.45
N PRO A 326 -15.39 -6.96 -2.26
CA PRO A 326 -15.33 -8.32 -1.74
C PRO A 326 -16.07 -9.31 -2.66
N PRO A 327 -15.67 -10.58 -2.72
CA PRO A 327 -16.34 -11.60 -3.52
C PRO A 327 -17.84 -11.66 -3.24
N GLY A 328 -18.67 -11.58 -4.29
CA GLY A 328 -20.13 -11.51 -4.17
C GLY A 328 -20.68 -10.17 -3.69
N GLY A 329 -19.84 -9.16 -3.52
CA GLY A 329 -20.23 -7.81 -3.15
C GLY A 329 -20.98 -7.08 -4.27
N THR A 330 -21.78 -6.08 -3.88
CA THR A 330 -22.50 -5.25 -4.85
C THR A 330 -21.55 -4.26 -5.50
N GLN A 331 -21.38 -4.37 -6.80
CA GLN A 331 -20.65 -3.42 -7.64
C GLN A 331 -21.48 -2.17 -7.88
N GLU A 332 -20.85 -0.99 -7.96
CA GLU A 332 -21.57 0.23 -8.30
C GLU A 332 -21.89 0.29 -9.81
N SER A 333 -23.16 0.24 -10.14
CA SER A 333 -23.66 0.21 -11.51
C SER A 333 -24.09 1.59 -12.06
N ALA A 334 -24.14 2.60 -11.22
CA ALA A 334 -24.54 3.93 -11.62
C ALA A 334 -23.61 4.49 -12.72
N LYS A 335 -24.15 5.34 -13.59
CA LYS A 335 -23.41 5.99 -14.68
C LYS A 335 -22.70 5.03 -15.66
N GLY A 336 -23.20 3.81 -15.82
CA GLY A 336 -22.58 2.80 -16.68
C GLY A 336 -21.40 2.06 -16.04
N GLY A 337 -21.46 1.87 -14.73
CA GLY A 337 -20.39 1.33 -13.89
C GLY A 337 -19.51 2.43 -13.32
N THR A 338 -19.12 2.27 -12.06
CA THR A 338 -18.29 3.24 -11.36
C THR A 338 -17.29 2.55 -10.46
N GLU A 339 -16.03 2.92 -10.64
CA GLU A 339 -14.94 2.65 -9.71
C GLU A 339 -14.74 3.84 -8.78
N TYR A 340 -14.56 3.56 -7.49
CA TYR A 340 -14.28 4.57 -6.48
C TYR A 340 -12.84 4.50 -5.97
N PHE A 341 -12.33 5.67 -5.51
CA PHE A 341 -11.00 5.77 -4.90
C PHE A 341 -11.04 6.67 -3.67
N LEU A 342 -10.06 6.51 -2.79
CA LEU A 342 -9.79 7.46 -1.71
C LEU A 342 -8.35 7.95 -1.79
N SER A 343 -8.10 9.18 -1.36
CA SER A 343 -6.76 9.69 -1.10
C SER A 343 -6.72 10.65 0.09
N SER A 344 -5.60 10.68 0.77
CA SER A 344 -5.31 11.68 1.79
C SER A 344 -4.96 13.03 1.15
N LEU A 345 -4.94 14.09 1.96
CA LEU A 345 -4.71 15.47 1.54
C LEU A 345 -3.71 16.21 2.44
N ASP A 346 -2.67 15.55 2.92
CA ASP A 346 -1.59 16.22 3.63
C ASP A 346 -0.51 16.74 2.67
N PHE A 347 -0.69 17.97 2.21
CA PHE A 347 0.30 18.64 1.37
C PHE A 347 1.42 19.33 2.15
N THR A 348 1.30 19.46 3.47
CA THR A 348 2.21 20.28 4.29
C THR A 348 3.05 19.45 5.24
N SER A 349 2.85 18.14 5.27
CA SER A 349 3.42 17.23 6.28
C SER A 349 3.10 17.68 7.72
N THR A 350 1.93 18.30 7.91
CA THR A 350 1.40 18.77 9.20
C THR A 350 0.09 18.05 9.52
N LEU A 351 -0.87 18.76 10.07
CA LEU A 351 -2.19 18.22 10.33
C LEU A 351 -3.19 18.71 9.27
N THR A 352 -4.03 17.80 8.81
CA THR A 352 -5.17 18.09 7.94
C THR A 352 -6.44 17.45 8.49
N ASN A 353 -7.60 17.85 8.00
CA ASN A 353 -8.90 17.28 8.32
C ASN A 353 -9.76 17.14 7.07
N GLN A 354 -9.15 16.74 5.97
CA GLN A 354 -9.84 16.48 4.71
C GLN A 354 -9.32 15.21 4.05
N ILE A 355 -10.21 14.51 3.35
CA ILE A 355 -9.89 13.41 2.44
C ILE A 355 -10.54 13.67 1.08
N ALA A 356 -9.99 13.09 0.02
CA ALA A 356 -10.59 13.13 -1.31
C ALA A 356 -11.23 11.79 -1.64
N VAL A 357 -12.45 11.88 -2.17
CA VAL A 357 -13.25 10.76 -2.68
C VAL A 357 -13.32 10.91 -4.19
N TRP A 358 -13.04 9.83 -4.93
CA TRP A 358 -12.98 9.85 -6.38
C TRP A 358 -13.99 8.88 -6.97
N ALA A 359 -14.46 9.18 -8.18
CA ALA A 359 -15.29 8.29 -8.96
C ALA A 359 -14.86 8.31 -10.43
N LEU A 360 -14.53 7.15 -10.96
CA LEU A 360 -14.35 6.92 -12.39
C LEU A 360 -15.61 6.28 -12.94
N THR A 361 -16.39 7.05 -13.72
CA THR A 361 -17.70 6.60 -14.23
C THR A 361 -17.61 6.07 -15.66
N ASN A 362 -18.66 5.39 -16.12
CA ASN A 362 -18.76 4.74 -17.42
C ASN A 362 -17.71 3.67 -17.66
N THR A 363 -17.39 2.90 -16.62
CA THR A 363 -16.36 1.85 -16.66
C THR A 363 -16.69 0.72 -17.63
N SER A 364 -17.98 0.48 -17.95
CA SER A 364 -18.39 -0.46 -19.00
C SER A 364 -17.81 -0.13 -20.36
N SER A 365 -17.46 1.14 -20.63
CA SER A 365 -16.83 1.54 -21.88
C SER A 365 -15.39 1.06 -22.04
N LEU A 366 -14.74 0.58 -20.98
CA LEU A 366 -13.37 0.03 -21.03
C LEU A 366 -13.24 -1.19 -21.95
N THR A 367 -14.35 -1.87 -22.23
CA THR A 367 -14.38 -2.97 -23.21
C THR A 367 -14.42 -2.52 -24.67
N ALA A 368 -14.65 -1.22 -24.93
CA ALA A 368 -14.66 -0.66 -26.28
C ALA A 368 -13.25 -0.35 -26.78
N ALA A 369 -13.08 -0.30 -28.11
CA ALA A 369 -11.81 0.11 -28.72
C ALA A 369 -11.42 1.57 -28.37
N THR A 370 -12.40 2.40 -28.08
CA THR A 370 -12.21 3.79 -27.62
C THR A 370 -13.01 3.97 -26.34
N PRO A 371 -12.41 3.73 -25.18
CA PRO A 371 -13.06 3.95 -23.89
C PRO A 371 -13.43 5.43 -23.69
N ASN A 372 -14.52 5.65 -22.95
CA ASN A 372 -15.01 7.01 -22.62
C ASN A 372 -15.36 7.09 -21.13
N VAL A 373 -14.38 6.86 -20.27
CA VAL A 373 -14.50 6.99 -18.81
C VAL A 373 -14.29 8.44 -18.37
N GLN A 374 -14.86 8.81 -17.23
CA GLN A 374 -14.74 10.18 -16.69
C GLN A 374 -14.37 10.12 -15.21
N LEU A 375 -13.30 10.80 -14.82
CA LEU A 375 -12.81 10.88 -13.45
C LEU A 375 -13.33 12.18 -12.78
N ALA A 376 -13.88 12.05 -11.58
CA ALA A 376 -14.35 13.16 -10.76
C ALA A 376 -13.80 13.00 -9.33
N VAL A 377 -13.67 14.12 -8.61
CA VAL A 377 -13.25 14.17 -7.21
C VAL A 377 -14.18 15.04 -6.39
N ASP A 378 -14.46 14.62 -5.15
CA ASP A 378 -15.11 15.41 -4.10
C ASP A 378 -14.21 15.41 -2.87
N VAL A 379 -14.02 16.57 -2.25
CA VAL A 379 -13.18 16.72 -1.06
C VAL A 379 -14.08 17.01 0.13
N ILE A 380 -14.03 16.13 1.11
CA ILE A 380 -14.88 16.20 2.30
C ILE A 380 -14.06 16.41 3.57
N ASP A 381 -14.68 17.03 4.57
CA ASP A 381 -14.09 17.16 5.90
C ASP A 381 -14.04 15.80 6.61
N SER A 382 -12.97 15.54 7.33
CA SER A 382 -12.70 14.30 8.05
C SER A 382 -12.17 14.56 9.46
N GLU A 383 -11.89 13.48 10.21
CA GLU A 383 -11.05 13.54 11.40
C GLU A 383 -9.66 14.10 11.07
N ILE A 384 -9.01 14.68 12.09
CA ILE A 384 -7.67 15.25 11.96
C ILE A 384 -6.64 14.11 11.83
N TYR A 385 -5.74 14.21 10.87
CA TYR A 385 -4.61 13.31 10.72
C TYR A 385 -3.39 14.07 10.19
N GLY A 386 -2.24 13.41 10.14
CA GLY A 386 -1.01 14.02 9.61
C GLY A 386 0.20 13.10 9.80
N GLN A 387 1.36 13.60 9.45
CA GLN A 387 2.60 12.83 9.41
C GLN A 387 2.85 12.04 10.70
N PRO A 388 2.93 10.69 10.66
CA PRO A 388 3.23 9.87 11.83
C PRO A 388 4.68 10.07 12.30
N PRO A 389 4.97 10.05 13.62
CA PRO A 389 6.34 9.98 14.10
C PRO A 389 6.89 8.55 13.91
N LEU A 390 8.20 8.42 13.87
CA LEU A 390 8.86 7.11 13.89
C LEU A 390 8.46 6.31 15.14
N ALA A 391 8.30 4.99 15.00
CA ALA A 391 7.86 4.12 16.07
C ALA A 391 9.04 3.65 16.95
N GLN A 392 8.88 3.76 18.26
CA GLN A 392 9.82 3.17 19.21
C GLN A 392 9.72 1.65 19.20
N GLN A 393 10.81 0.99 19.53
CA GLN A 393 10.82 -0.46 19.73
C GLN A 393 11.46 -0.84 21.07
N MET A 394 11.06 -2.00 21.60
CA MET A 394 11.58 -2.57 22.83
C MET A 394 12.99 -3.13 22.58
N ALA A 395 13.89 -2.93 23.54
CA ALA A 395 15.24 -3.52 23.48
C ALA A 395 15.19 -5.04 23.58
N GLY A 396 16.08 -5.71 22.85
CA GLY A 396 16.19 -7.17 22.83
C GLY A 396 17.44 -7.65 22.12
N PRO A 397 17.51 -8.92 21.72
CA PRO A 397 18.66 -9.44 20.97
C PRO A 397 18.84 -8.74 19.62
N THR A 398 20.06 -8.29 19.35
CA THR A 398 20.44 -7.55 18.12
C THR A 398 21.71 -8.16 17.49
N PRO A 399 21.61 -9.36 16.87
CA PRO A 399 22.78 -10.07 16.35
C PRO A 399 23.55 -9.32 15.27
N LEU A 400 22.86 -8.52 14.43
CA LEU A 400 23.53 -7.71 13.40
C LEU A 400 24.26 -6.53 14.04
N LEU A 401 23.65 -5.83 14.98
CA LEU A 401 24.31 -4.78 15.75
C LEU A 401 25.55 -5.31 16.49
N ASP A 402 25.46 -6.49 17.10
CA ASP A 402 26.59 -7.14 17.78
C ASP A 402 27.72 -7.48 16.82
N LEU A 403 27.38 -8.01 15.62
CA LEU A 403 28.34 -8.30 14.55
C LEU A 403 29.05 -7.03 14.09
N LEU A 404 28.34 -5.95 13.84
CA LEU A 404 28.89 -4.66 13.42
C LEU A 404 29.78 -4.04 14.50
N ASN A 405 29.38 -4.12 15.77
CA ASN A 405 30.16 -3.63 16.91
C ASN A 405 31.42 -4.48 17.19
N SER A 406 31.46 -5.74 16.75
CA SER A 406 32.65 -6.60 16.87
C SER A 406 33.83 -6.16 16.01
N GLY A 407 33.68 -5.14 15.17
CA GLY A 407 34.71 -4.61 14.29
C GLY A 407 34.88 -5.37 12.97
N SER A 408 33.98 -6.34 12.69
CA SER A 408 34.02 -7.13 11.44
C SER A 408 33.73 -6.28 10.19
N PHE A 409 33.00 -5.17 10.33
CA PHE A 409 32.61 -4.24 9.26
C PHE A 409 33.19 -2.82 9.40
N GLY A 410 34.18 -2.60 10.28
CA GLY A 410 34.81 -1.31 10.50
C GLY A 410 34.33 -0.57 11.74
N LYS A 411 34.60 0.74 11.82
CA LYS A 411 34.35 1.56 13.01
C LYS A 411 32.92 2.11 13.14
N LEU A 412 31.95 1.50 12.50
CA LEU A 412 30.56 1.94 12.57
C LEU A 412 29.95 1.42 13.87
N ARG A 413 29.89 2.29 14.86
CA ARG A 413 29.24 2.02 16.13
C ARG A 413 27.88 2.72 16.14
N LEU A 414 26.83 1.95 15.99
CA LEU A 414 25.53 2.35 16.51
C LEU A 414 25.44 1.82 17.94
N GLU A 415 25.10 2.67 18.89
CA GLU A 415 25.03 2.29 20.31
C GLU A 415 23.60 1.88 20.71
N HIS A 416 22.61 2.18 19.86
CA HIS A 416 21.20 1.98 20.13
C HIS A 416 20.46 1.51 18.88
N LEU A 417 19.40 0.74 19.08
CA LEU A 417 18.41 0.45 18.05
C LEU A 417 17.75 1.72 17.54
N GLY A 418 17.57 1.81 16.24
CA GLY A 418 16.85 2.90 15.61
C GLY A 418 15.35 2.86 15.85
N LEU A 419 14.69 3.95 15.52
CA LEU A 419 13.24 4.04 15.51
C LEU A 419 12.72 3.49 14.18
N ILE A 420 11.75 2.61 14.23
CA ILE A 420 11.12 2.00 13.04
C ILE A 420 10.44 3.08 12.21
N ALA A 421 10.65 3.05 10.90
CA ALA A 421 9.97 3.91 9.95
C ALA A 421 8.45 3.66 9.99
N SER A 422 7.67 4.72 10.00
CA SER A 422 6.20 4.69 9.97
C SER A 422 5.65 5.25 8.66
N ASN A 423 6.52 5.45 7.66
CA ASN A 423 6.22 6.08 6.38
C ASN A 423 5.51 7.44 6.55
N ASP A 424 4.50 7.70 5.77
CA ASP A 424 3.68 8.91 5.80
C ASP A 424 2.20 8.58 6.03
N ASP A 425 1.34 9.56 5.85
CA ASP A 425 -0.12 9.48 6.02
C ASP A 425 -0.86 9.22 4.69
N ARG A 426 -0.21 8.52 3.74
CA ARG A 426 -0.85 8.10 2.49
C ARG A 426 -2.02 7.15 2.73
N MET A 427 -3.04 7.21 1.85
CA MET A 427 -4.14 6.25 1.88
C MET A 427 -3.60 4.86 1.53
N ASN A 428 -3.87 3.90 2.42
CA ASN A 428 -3.57 2.50 2.18
C ASN A 428 -4.75 1.81 1.47
N GLN A 429 -4.76 0.48 1.44
CA GLN A 429 -5.77 -0.31 0.73
C GLN A 429 -7.20 0.18 1.03
N VAL A 430 -8.02 0.30 -0.02
CA VAL A 430 -9.42 0.72 0.05
C VAL A 430 -10.34 -0.41 -0.42
N VAL A 431 -11.45 -0.60 0.28
CA VAL A 431 -12.50 -1.56 -0.07
C VAL A 431 -13.82 -0.84 -0.23
N PHE A 432 -14.57 -1.14 -1.31
CA PHE A 432 -15.97 -0.73 -1.46
C PHE A 432 -16.87 -1.90 -1.08
N ALA A 433 -17.50 -1.81 0.07
CA ALA A 433 -18.35 -2.87 0.61
C ALA A 433 -19.58 -2.28 1.33
N ASN A 434 -20.74 -2.93 1.14
CA ASN A 434 -21.99 -2.54 1.77
C ASN A 434 -22.32 -1.05 1.59
N GLY A 435 -22.06 -0.51 0.37
CA GLY A 435 -22.34 0.88 0.00
C GLY A 435 -21.36 1.93 0.57
N ASN A 436 -20.28 1.51 1.22
CA ASN A 436 -19.28 2.39 1.78
C ASN A 436 -17.86 2.07 1.26
N LEU A 437 -17.04 3.10 1.22
CA LEU A 437 -15.59 3.00 1.03
C LEU A 437 -14.93 2.95 2.41
N TRP A 438 -13.98 2.01 2.56
CA TRP A 438 -13.25 1.77 3.80
C TRP A 438 -11.77 1.95 3.55
N GLY A 439 -11.14 2.86 4.27
CA GLY A 439 -9.70 3.13 4.14
C GLY A 439 -9.11 3.67 5.42
N GLY A 440 -7.78 3.65 5.51
CA GLY A 440 -7.04 4.14 6.67
C GLY A 440 -5.66 4.64 6.29
N VAL A 441 -5.13 5.51 7.12
CA VAL A 441 -3.80 6.13 6.99
C VAL A 441 -3.03 5.97 8.29
N ASN A 442 -1.69 5.91 8.21
CA ASN A 442 -0.87 6.18 9.39
C ASN A 442 -1.09 7.64 9.82
N THR A 443 -1.04 7.91 11.10
CA THR A 443 -1.18 9.28 11.60
C THR A 443 -0.43 9.49 12.91
N VAL A 444 -0.23 10.75 13.26
CA VAL A 444 0.23 11.12 14.59
C VAL A 444 -0.94 11.11 15.56
N VAL A 445 -0.76 10.47 16.71
CA VAL A 445 -1.69 10.53 17.85
C VAL A 445 -0.93 10.87 19.13
N LYS A 446 -1.64 11.41 20.12
CA LYS A 446 -1.09 11.65 21.44
C LYS A 446 -1.86 10.81 22.45
N THR A 447 -1.15 9.97 23.17
CA THR A 447 -1.76 9.24 24.28
C THR A 447 -1.94 10.14 25.49
N LEU A 448 -2.93 9.87 26.33
CA LEU A 448 -3.22 10.69 27.50
C LEU A 448 -1.97 10.80 28.40
N ASN A 449 -1.49 12.03 28.62
CA ASN A 449 -0.26 12.35 29.38
C ASN A 449 1.03 11.71 28.83
N GLY A 450 1.03 11.22 27.59
CA GLY A 450 2.19 10.62 26.93
C GLY A 450 2.75 11.46 25.78
N PRO A 451 3.86 11.01 25.19
CA PRO A 451 4.38 11.60 23.96
C PRO A 451 3.51 11.25 22.76
N THR A 452 3.77 11.91 21.64
CA THR A 452 3.19 11.53 20.35
C THR A 452 3.67 10.13 19.94
N ARG A 453 2.80 9.38 19.25
CA ARG A 453 3.01 8.04 18.71
C ARG A 453 2.43 7.96 17.31
N SER A 454 2.85 6.96 16.55
CA SER A 454 2.11 6.56 15.35
C SER A 454 0.84 5.84 15.76
N GLY A 455 -0.26 6.26 15.15
CA GLY A 455 -1.58 5.67 15.22
C GLY A 455 -2.15 5.49 13.82
N ILE A 456 -3.40 5.08 13.74
CA ILE A 456 -4.14 4.96 12.50
C ILE A 456 -5.37 5.87 12.59
N ALA A 457 -5.62 6.67 11.54
CA ALA A 457 -6.92 7.28 11.29
C ALA A 457 -7.65 6.44 10.23
N TYR A 458 -8.91 6.07 10.49
CA TYR A 458 -9.72 5.32 9.53
C TYR A 458 -10.95 6.11 9.13
N PHE A 459 -11.40 5.87 7.90
CA PHE A 459 -12.53 6.55 7.29
C PHE A 459 -13.45 5.53 6.65
N ILE A 460 -14.74 5.59 6.99
CA ILE A 460 -15.82 4.85 6.35
C ILE A 460 -16.72 5.88 5.69
N VAL A 461 -16.76 5.87 4.35
CA VAL A 461 -17.31 6.96 3.54
C VAL A 461 -18.40 6.45 2.64
N THR A 462 -19.58 7.08 2.66
CA THR A 462 -20.69 6.78 1.73
C THR A 462 -20.60 7.70 0.51
N PRO A 463 -20.17 7.20 -0.67
CA PRO A 463 -20.20 7.96 -1.91
C PRO A 463 -21.62 8.01 -2.50
N SER A 464 -21.93 9.03 -3.30
CA SER A 464 -23.20 9.17 -3.99
C SER A 464 -23.06 9.85 -5.36
N LEU A 465 -23.73 9.31 -6.36
CA LEU A 465 -23.85 9.86 -7.71
C LEU A 465 -25.29 10.32 -8.05
N SER A 466 -26.17 10.40 -7.05
CA SER A 466 -27.60 10.62 -7.23
C SER A 466 -27.95 12.03 -7.78
N SER A 467 -27.11 13.03 -7.48
CA SER A 467 -27.31 14.42 -7.93
C SER A 467 -26.76 14.71 -9.34
N GLY A 468 -26.21 13.70 -10.03
CA GLY A 468 -25.56 13.88 -11.33
C GLY A 468 -24.08 14.22 -11.24
N SER A 469 -23.58 14.63 -10.08
CA SER A 469 -22.19 14.83 -9.69
C SER A 469 -21.83 13.91 -8.53
N LEU A 470 -20.53 13.65 -8.34
CA LEU A 470 -20.02 12.96 -7.17
C LEU A 470 -20.25 13.81 -5.92
N SER A 471 -20.73 13.20 -4.87
CA SER A 471 -20.75 13.74 -3.50
C SER A 471 -20.46 12.60 -2.52
N ALA A 472 -19.94 12.92 -1.34
CA ALA A 472 -19.67 11.91 -0.33
C ALA A 472 -19.94 12.43 1.09
N SER A 473 -20.12 11.50 2.03
CA SER A 473 -20.28 11.81 3.45
C SER A 473 -19.60 10.76 4.31
N ILE A 474 -19.11 11.17 5.47
CA ILE A 474 -18.57 10.23 6.46
C ILE A 474 -19.72 9.44 7.10
N ALA A 475 -19.67 8.10 6.99
CA ALA A 475 -20.54 7.19 7.71
C ALA A 475 -20.00 6.91 9.13
N ASN A 476 -18.68 6.69 9.25
CA ASN A 476 -17.96 6.56 10.51
C ASN A 476 -16.49 6.92 10.29
N GLN A 477 -15.81 7.36 11.33
CA GLN A 477 -14.39 7.63 11.32
C GLN A 477 -13.85 7.61 12.75
N GLY A 478 -12.55 7.47 12.91
CA GLY A 478 -11.91 7.49 14.22
C GLY A 478 -10.48 7.01 14.16
N TYR A 479 -9.96 6.60 15.31
CA TYR A 479 -8.56 6.26 15.45
C TYR A 479 -8.37 4.88 16.05
N VAL A 480 -7.29 4.20 15.63
CA VAL A 480 -6.70 3.08 16.38
C VAL A 480 -5.40 3.55 16.98
N SER A 481 -5.31 3.43 18.30
CA SER A 481 -4.11 3.78 19.07
C SER A 481 -3.96 2.86 20.27
N VAL A 482 -2.72 2.58 20.68
CA VAL A 482 -2.41 1.76 21.85
C VAL A 482 -1.54 2.57 22.80
N ASN A 483 -1.94 2.68 24.07
CA ASN A 483 -1.19 3.44 25.06
C ASN A 483 0.28 3.00 25.11
N GLN A 484 1.21 3.97 25.07
CA GLN A 484 2.67 3.79 25.09
C GLN A 484 3.26 3.05 23.89
N ASN A 485 2.45 2.61 22.93
CA ASN A 485 2.88 1.88 21.74
C ASN A 485 2.44 2.59 20.47
N SER A 486 2.97 2.16 19.34
CA SER A 486 2.60 2.61 18.00
C SER A 486 1.87 1.49 17.26
N VAL A 487 0.96 1.87 16.39
CA VAL A 487 0.34 1.00 15.38
C VAL A 487 0.58 1.62 14.02
N VAL A 488 1.03 0.81 13.05
CA VAL A 488 1.51 1.29 11.75
C VAL A 488 1.08 0.38 10.61
N PHE A 489 0.94 0.96 9.41
CA PHE A 489 0.62 0.28 8.16
C PHE A 489 -0.72 -0.46 8.19
N PRO A 490 -1.85 0.26 8.29
CA PRO A 490 -3.17 -0.34 8.30
C PRO A 490 -3.56 -0.92 6.94
N SER A 491 -4.31 -2.03 6.96
CA SER A 491 -5.08 -2.50 5.82
C SER A 491 -6.43 -3.05 6.30
N ILE A 492 -7.52 -2.72 5.59
CA ILE A 492 -8.88 -3.06 6.00
C ILE A 492 -9.48 -4.02 4.97
N GLY A 493 -9.88 -5.22 5.42
CA GLY A 493 -10.73 -6.13 4.67
C GLY A 493 -12.16 -6.06 5.19
N VAL A 494 -13.14 -6.08 4.29
CA VAL A 494 -14.57 -5.99 4.64
C VAL A 494 -15.35 -6.99 3.83
N ASN A 495 -16.24 -7.75 4.47
CA ASN A 495 -17.13 -8.68 3.79
C ASN A 495 -18.40 -8.00 3.26
N THR A 496 -19.23 -8.75 2.52
CA THR A 496 -20.45 -8.24 1.91
C THR A 496 -21.50 -7.75 2.90
N SER A 497 -21.41 -8.18 4.18
CA SER A 497 -22.30 -7.73 5.26
C SER A 497 -21.86 -6.43 5.92
N GLY A 498 -20.67 -5.89 5.55
CA GLY A 498 -20.11 -4.69 6.17
C GLY A 498 -19.39 -4.96 7.50
N ASN A 499 -19.05 -6.22 7.79
CA ASN A 499 -18.17 -6.57 8.90
C ASN A 499 -16.72 -6.55 8.38
N GLY A 500 -15.87 -5.79 9.05
CA GLY A 500 -14.48 -5.59 8.65
C GLY A 500 -13.48 -6.03 9.71
N VAL A 501 -12.25 -6.24 9.27
CA VAL A 501 -11.08 -6.42 10.12
C VAL A 501 -9.95 -5.57 9.56
N MET A 502 -9.32 -4.78 10.43
CA MET A 502 -8.12 -4.00 10.10
C MET A 502 -6.90 -4.68 10.70
N THR A 503 -5.87 -4.94 9.89
CA THR A 503 -4.56 -5.39 10.34
C THR A 503 -3.56 -4.25 10.35
N PHE A 504 -2.52 -4.39 11.17
CA PHE A 504 -1.39 -3.45 11.29
C PHE A 504 -0.27 -4.10 12.11
N THR A 505 0.93 -3.50 12.10
CA THR A 505 1.98 -3.84 13.07
C THR A 505 1.79 -3.05 14.36
N LEU A 506 1.79 -3.75 15.50
CA LEU A 506 1.84 -3.19 16.86
C LEU A 506 3.29 -3.26 17.36
N VAL A 507 3.86 -2.11 17.77
CA VAL A 507 5.24 -2.02 18.28
C VAL A 507 5.39 -0.90 19.30
N GLY A 508 6.26 -1.08 20.29
CA GLY A 508 6.52 -0.01 21.26
C GLY A 508 7.31 -0.45 22.47
N GLY A 509 7.05 0.20 23.61
CA GLY A 509 7.72 -0.11 24.86
C GLY A 509 7.31 -1.46 25.49
N ASP A 510 6.11 -1.94 25.15
CA ASP A 510 5.53 -3.16 25.72
C ASP A 510 5.56 -4.35 24.75
N TYR A 511 5.77 -4.09 23.45
CA TYR A 511 5.68 -5.11 22.40
C TYR A 511 6.84 -5.00 21.41
N PHE A 512 7.49 -6.12 21.10
CA PHE A 512 8.25 -6.25 19.88
C PHE A 512 7.33 -6.10 18.66
N PRO A 513 7.87 -5.79 17.46
CA PRO A 513 7.05 -5.68 16.26
C PRO A 513 6.20 -6.93 16.05
N SER A 514 4.89 -6.80 16.23
CA SER A 514 3.91 -7.89 16.30
C SER A 514 2.81 -7.70 15.27
N ALA A 515 2.38 -8.77 14.62
CA ALA A 515 1.21 -8.77 13.78
C ALA A 515 -0.06 -8.67 14.64
N ALA A 516 -0.89 -7.67 14.38
CA ALA A 516 -2.10 -7.39 15.14
C ALA A 516 -3.26 -7.04 14.25
N TYR A 517 -4.48 -7.14 14.79
CA TYR A 517 -5.69 -6.75 14.10
C TYR A 517 -6.75 -6.19 15.06
N THR A 518 -7.75 -5.51 14.51
CA THR A 518 -8.96 -5.06 15.23
C THR A 518 -10.19 -5.28 14.36
N PRO A 519 -11.31 -5.78 14.91
CA PRO A 519 -12.58 -5.75 14.19
C PRO A 519 -13.04 -4.30 14.00
N ILE A 520 -13.73 -4.04 12.90
CA ILE A 520 -14.23 -2.71 12.56
C ILE A 520 -15.57 -2.82 11.86
N ASP A 521 -16.53 -1.95 12.22
CA ASP A 521 -17.82 -1.83 11.55
C ASP A 521 -18.24 -0.35 11.42
N ALA A 522 -19.21 -0.09 10.53
CA ALA A 522 -19.66 1.28 10.25
C ALA A 522 -20.47 1.92 11.39
N VAL A 523 -20.90 1.17 12.39
CA VAL A 523 -21.71 1.66 13.52
C VAL A 523 -20.85 1.97 14.73
N ASN A 524 -19.98 1.02 15.11
CA ASN A 524 -19.20 1.08 16.35
C ASN A 524 -17.75 1.55 16.11
N GLY A 525 -17.29 1.53 14.86
CA GLY A 525 -15.89 1.80 14.51
C GLY A 525 -14.95 0.64 14.90
N ALA A 526 -13.70 0.97 15.19
CA ALA A 526 -12.66 -0.02 15.53
C ALA A 526 -12.77 -0.51 16.98
N GLY A 527 -12.70 -1.83 17.17
CA GLY A 527 -12.82 -2.50 18.46
C GLY A 527 -11.50 -2.64 19.24
N ALA A 528 -11.38 -3.71 20.02
CA ALA A 528 -10.15 -4.06 20.73
C ALA A 528 -9.07 -4.53 19.76
N VAL A 529 -7.81 -4.29 20.11
CA VAL A 529 -6.64 -4.76 19.37
C VAL A 529 -6.29 -6.19 19.82
N HIS A 530 -6.17 -7.08 18.86
CA HIS A 530 -5.83 -8.50 19.05
C HIS A 530 -4.41 -8.75 18.54
N ILE A 531 -3.58 -9.42 19.35
CA ILE A 531 -2.24 -9.84 18.92
C ILE A 531 -2.36 -11.24 18.30
N ALA A 532 -2.09 -11.33 17.00
CA ALA A 532 -2.15 -12.56 16.23
C ALA A 532 -0.79 -13.27 16.14
N GLY A 533 0.25 -12.53 15.74
CA GLY A 533 1.63 -12.99 15.65
C GLY A 533 2.52 -12.15 16.57
N PRO A 534 2.78 -12.59 17.83
CA PRO A 534 3.64 -11.83 18.73
C PRO A 534 5.08 -11.79 18.22
N GLY A 535 5.68 -10.59 18.22
CA GLY A 535 7.08 -10.38 17.87
C GLY A 535 8.02 -11.04 18.88
N ALA A 536 9.12 -11.62 18.39
CA ALA A 536 10.09 -12.35 19.20
C ALA A 536 11.33 -11.55 19.61
N SER A 537 11.65 -10.47 18.85
CA SER A 537 12.80 -9.60 19.10
C SER A 537 12.57 -8.23 18.43
N PRO A 538 13.44 -7.24 18.65
CA PRO A 538 13.40 -6.02 17.88
C PRO A 538 13.72 -6.26 16.40
N GLN A 539 13.31 -5.33 15.56
CA GLN A 539 13.84 -5.21 14.20
C GLN A 539 15.34 -4.84 14.32
N ASP A 540 16.17 -5.62 13.65
CA ASP A 540 17.63 -5.51 13.64
C ASP A 540 18.09 -5.88 12.22
N GLY A 541 17.62 -5.09 11.25
CA GLY A 541 17.87 -5.27 9.83
C GLY A 541 18.91 -4.30 9.29
N PHE A 542 19.40 -4.56 8.08
CA PHE A 542 20.52 -3.82 7.52
C PHE A 542 20.20 -2.35 7.17
N THR A 543 18.93 -2.02 6.90
CA THR A 543 18.56 -0.64 6.55
C THR A 543 18.77 0.36 7.68
N GLU A 544 18.87 -0.13 8.93
CA GLU A 544 19.18 0.69 10.10
C GLU A 544 20.62 1.22 10.09
N TYR A 545 21.53 0.53 9.39
CA TYR A 545 22.97 0.73 9.57
C TYR A 545 23.63 1.46 8.40
N PRO A 546 24.37 2.56 8.66
CA PRO A 546 25.05 3.33 7.61
C PRO A 546 26.06 2.52 6.76
N ALA A 547 26.51 1.34 7.25
CA ALA A 547 27.39 0.45 6.49
C ALA A 547 26.75 -0.08 5.21
N PHE A 548 25.42 -0.11 5.15
CA PHE A 548 24.68 -0.73 4.06
C PHE A 548 23.96 0.28 3.15
N GLY A 549 23.96 1.56 3.50
CA GLY A 549 23.37 2.62 2.70
C GLY A 549 22.97 3.86 3.49
N ALA A 550 22.48 4.86 2.79
CA ALA A 550 21.97 6.11 3.35
C ALA A 550 20.66 6.49 2.62
N PRO A 551 19.68 7.03 3.34
CA PRO A 551 19.66 7.29 4.77
C PRO A 551 19.56 6.00 5.60
N ALA A 552 20.35 5.90 6.68
CA ALA A 552 20.25 4.77 7.62
C ALA A 552 19.01 4.95 8.50
N ARG A 553 18.04 4.06 8.30
CA ARG A 553 16.76 4.08 9.02
C ARG A 553 16.13 2.68 8.96
N PRO A 554 15.70 2.10 10.09
CA PRO A 554 14.97 0.83 10.07
C PRO A 554 13.72 0.93 9.19
N ARG A 555 13.79 0.40 7.97
CA ARG A 555 12.63 0.32 7.08
C ARG A 555 11.65 -0.73 7.61
N TRP A 556 10.36 -0.39 7.51
CA TRP A 556 9.29 -1.28 7.97
C TRP A 556 8.08 -1.10 7.08
N GLY A 557 7.85 -1.99 6.13
CA GLY A 557 6.75 -1.99 5.19
C GLY A 557 6.38 -0.62 4.57
N ASP A 558 5.61 -0.61 3.54
CA ASP A 558 4.89 0.57 3.10
C ASP A 558 3.38 0.37 3.27
N TYR A 559 2.96 -0.89 3.42
CA TYR A 559 1.56 -1.28 3.61
C TYR A 559 1.46 -2.70 4.19
N SER A 560 0.27 -3.05 4.66
CA SER A 560 -0.21 -4.41 4.91
C SER A 560 -1.22 -4.82 3.84
N ALA A 561 -1.77 -6.03 3.92
CA ALA A 561 -2.79 -6.51 3.01
C ALA A 561 -4.00 -7.08 3.77
N ALA A 562 -5.21 -6.89 3.21
CA ALA A 562 -6.44 -7.41 3.76
C ALA A 562 -7.44 -7.72 2.65
N VAL A 563 -8.03 -8.91 2.65
CA VAL A 563 -9.00 -9.35 1.64
C VAL A 563 -10.12 -10.16 2.30
N ALA A 564 -11.33 -10.05 1.78
CA ALA A 564 -12.44 -10.93 2.16
C ALA A 564 -12.43 -12.19 1.27
N ASP A 565 -12.78 -13.34 1.84
CA ASP A 565 -13.06 -14.55 1.08
C ASP A 565 -14.58 -14.69 0.85
N VAL A 566 -14.96 -15.60 -0.05
CA VAL A 566 -16.35 -15.86 -0.45
C VAL A 566 -17.24 -16.35 0.72
N ASP A 567 -16.66 -16.96 1.74
CA ASP A 567 -17.35 -17.40 2.95
C ASP A 567 -17.62 -16.27 3.97
N GLY A 568 -17.12 -15.05 3.68
CA GLY A 568 -17.26 -13.87 4.53
C GLY A 568 -16.17 -13.72 5.59
N SER A 569 -15.22 -14.63 5.65
CA SER A 569 -14.01 -14.48 6.46
C SER A 569 -13.07 -13.42 5.87
N ILE A 570 -12.20 -12.87 6.70
CA ILE A 570 -11.21 -11.87 6.30
C ILE A 570 -9.81 -12.45 6.49
N TRP A 571 -9.03 -12.39 5.43
CA TRP A 571 -7.62 -12.74 5.39
C TRP A 571 -6.76 -11.49 5.41
N LEU A 572 -5.67 -11.54 6.18
CA LEU A 572 -4.83 -10.39 6.48
C LEU A 572 -3.37 -10.80 6.43
N ALA A 573 -2.49 -9.91 6.01
CA ALA A 573 -1.04 -10.10 6.11
C ALA A 573 -0.37 -8.81 6.55
N THR A 574 0.53 -8.92 7.54
CA THR A 574 1.33 -7.79 8.00
C THR A 574 2.71 -8.26 8.46
N GLU A 575 3.66 -7.35 8.48
CA GLU A 575 5.02 -7.60 8.92
C GLU A 575 5.12 -7.74 10.43
N TYR A 576 5.99 -8.64 10.89
CA TYR A 576 6.35 -8.85 12.28
C TYR A 576 7.76 -9.44 12.39
N ILE A 577 8.30 -9.57 13.60
CA ILE A 577 9.58 -10.26 13.82
C ILE A 577 9.31 -11.68 14.34
N PRO A 578 9.43 -12.72 13.48
CA PRO A 578 9.16 -14.09 13.86
C PRO A 578 10.22 -14.69 14.80
N ASN A 579 9.81 -15.70 15.57
CA ASN A 579 10.75 -16.61 16.24
C ASN A 579 11.16 -17.71 15.23
N ALA A 580 11.90 -17.32 14.21
CA ALA A 580 12.35 -18.19 13.12
C ALA A 580 13.83 -17.96 12.84
N ALA A 581 14.43 -18.85 12.04
CA ALA A 581 15.78 -18.62 11.56
C ALA A 581 15.80 -17.36 10.71
N ARG A 582 16.73 -16.46 11.02
CA ARG A 582 16.92 -15.20 10.29
C ARG A 582 17.98 -15.31 9.23
N ASP A 583 17.96 -14.42 8.27
CA ASP A 583 19.12 -14.09 7.49
C ASP A 583 20.17 -13.35 8.36
N ILE A 584 21.41 -13.25 7.87
CA ILE A 584 22.43 -12.50 8.59
C ILE A 584 22.11 -11.00 8.61
N PHE A 585 21.42 -10.48 7.57
CA PHE A 585 21.20 -9.06 7.38
C PHE A 585 19.83 -8.58 7.84
N ALA A 586 18.84 -9.46 7.91
CA ALA A 586 17.49 -9.08 8.30
C ALA A 586 16.76 -10.18 9.07
N ASN A 587 15.68 -9.81 9.78
CA ASN A 587 14.93 -10.73 10.63
C ASN A 587 13.41 -10.58 10.50
N TRP A 588 12.92 -9.80 9.52
CA TRP A 588 11.51 -9.66 9.28
C TRP A 588 10.83 -10.95 8.78
N GLY A 589 9.56 -11.04 8.98
CA GLY A 589 8.66 -12.02 8.39
C GLY A 589 7.28 -11.44 8.23
N SER A 590 6.47 -12.02 7.37
CA SER A 590 5.05 -11.76 7.27
C SER A 590 4.27 -12.75 8.14
N PHE A 591 3.12 -12.31 8.65
CA PHE A 591 2.18 -13.17 9.34
C PHE A 591 0.84 -13.13 8.63
N VAL A 592 0.39 -14.28 8.15
CA VAL A 592 -0.91 -14.43 7.48
C VAL A 592 -1.96 -14.82 8.51
N MET A 593 -3.07 -14.10 8.53
CA MET A 593 -4.17 -14.25 9.48
C MET A 593 -5.47 -14.56 8.75
N HIS A 594 -6.29 -15.39 9.35
CA HIS A 594 -7.66 -15.65 8.96
C HIS A 594 -8.56 -15.35 10.15
N VAL A 595 -9.57 -14.50 9.96
CA VAL A 595 -10.50 -14.06 10.99
C VAL A 595 -11.93 -14.19 10.47
N THR A 596 -12.80 -14.82 11.24
CA THR A 596 -14.26 -14.82 10.99
C THR A 596 -14.85 -13.72 11.86
N PRO A 597 -15.28 -12.57 11.27
CA PRO A 597 -15.81 -11.43 12.00
C PRO A 597 -17.13 -11.67 12.69
#